data_5d6a0a4666ef7b29c5ad293ac1445796
#
_entry.id   5d6a0a4666ef7b29c5ad293ac1445796
#
_cell.length_a   1.000
_cell.length_b   1.000
_cell.length_c   1.000
_cell.angle_alpha   90.00
_cell.angle_beta   90.00
_cell.angle_gamma   90.00
#
_symmetry.space_group_name_H-M   'P 1'
#
loop_
_entity.id
_entity.type
_entity.pdbx_description
1 polymer ?
#
loop_
_entity_poly.entity_id
_entity_poly.type
_entity_poly.pdbx_seq_one_letter_code
_entity_poly.pdbx_strand_id
1 'polypeptide(L)'
;MTRRVVLYIDSLKTGGAERVTLLLARWLSEDGWLATVVTRHGASRDFYPVPAGVQRIVEPSDPVWLRLFGPLGFPVRVRRLRAWLRRHQPDLVIGMTTLPAIKLLLACRGLGIPSIVSERNFPPLKRPGLPWRLLRRLTYPWAQLHLVQTQATGRWLAQHLKAQPQLLLANPVVWPLPRFSPDPDPNDWLASRHVRPQDQVLLAVGTKAHQKGFDRLAAMFELLSQRSPQLHLVILGLESVPYHGVDQQDQLRRLLPQASQQLHFPGRVGNVQDWYERADLFLLPSRYEGFPNVLLEAMASGCCCVSSDCPQGPAELIRDGVNGRLMANDASPAEWADVVSTLLADPELRGRLADAALDVRDRFSERRLRRCFMGGVSQLIGDD
;
A
#
# COMPACT_ATOMS: atom_id res chain seq x y z
N MET A 1 -22.08 -15.59 -23.28
CA MET A 1 -22.72 -14.53 -22.44
C MET A 1 -21.62 -13.72 -21.77
N THR A 2 -21.78 -12.42 -21.66
CA THR A 2 -20.77 -11.58 -20.98
C THR A 2 -20.81 -11.82 -19.48
N ARG A 3 -19.69 -12.23 -18.87
CA ARG A 3 -19.59 -12.52 -17.44
C ARG A 3 -19.66 -11.25 -16.59
N ARG A 4 -20.24 -11.37 -15.41
CA ARG A 4 -20.45 -10.27 -14.46
C ARG A 4 -19.59 -10.50 -13.23
N VAL A 5 -18.85 -9.49 -12.81
CA VAL A 5 -18.07 -9.54 -11.57
C VAL A 5 -18.40 -8.36 -10.66
N VAL A 6 -18.47 -8.63 -9.37
CA VAL A 6 -18.70 -7.63 -8.34
C VAL A 6 -17.50 -7.55 -7.41
N LEU A 7 -16.87 -6.37 -7.34
CA LEU A 7 -15.86 -6.05 -6.34
C LEU A 7 -16.49 -5.23 -5.22
N TYR A 8 -16.43 -5.73 -4.00
CA TYR A 8 -17.09 -5.12 -2.85
C TYR A 8 -16.08 -4.53 -1.87
N ILE A 9 -16.17 -3.22 -1.60
CA ILE A 9 -15.31 -2.47 -0.69
C ILE A 9 -16.12 -1.43 0.10
N ASP A 10 -15.62 -0.92 1.23
CA ASP A 10 -16.34 0.09 2.03
C ASP A 10 -16.45 1.45 1.33
N SER A 11 -15.38 1.94 0.72
CA SER A 11 -15.32 3.26 0.04
C SER A 11 -14.20 3.28 -1.00
N LEU A 12 -14.15 4.34 -1.81
CA LEU A 12 -13.03 4.63 -2.73
C LEU A 12 -12.24 5.88 -2.30
N LYS A 13 -12.06 6.08 -0.99
CA LYS A 13 -11.20 7.15 -0.44
C LYS A 13 -9.74 6.90 -0.78
N THR A 14 -8.85 7.78 -0.31
CA THR A 14 -7.40 7.58 -0.42
C THR A 14 -6.94 6.32 0.32
N GLY A 15 -6.37 5.37 -0.41
CA GLY A 15 -5.82 4.14 0.18
C GLY A 15 -5.32 3.14 -0.86
N GLY A 16 -4.44 2.25 -0.42
CA GLY A 16 -3.87 1.22 -1.30
C GLY A 16 -4.88 0.14 -1.70
N ALA A 17 -5.83 -0.19 -0.83
CA ALA A 17 -6.86 -1.18 -1.12
C ALA A 17 -7.84 -0.68 -2.17
N GLU A 18 -8.22 0.60 -2.11
CA GLU A 18 -9.10 1.29 -3.03
C GLU A 18 -8.47 1.35 -4.43
N ARG A 19 -7.19 1.76 -4.52
CA ARG A 19 -6.43 1.75 -5.79
C ARG A 19 -6.41 0.37 -6.42
N VAL A 20 -6.15 -0.66 -5.63
CA VAL A 20 -6.10 -2.04 -6.13
C VAL A 20 -7.48 -2.56 -6.51
N THR A 21 -8.54 -2.18 -5.80
CA THR A 21 -9.92 -2.53 -6.19
C THR A 21 -10.23 -2.06 -7.61
N LEU A 22 -9.91 -0.79 -7.90
CA LEU A 22 -10.12 -0.21 -9.23
C LEU A 22 -9.20 -0.84 -10.28
N LEU A 23 -7.98 -1.19 -9.91
CA LEU A 23 -7.04 -1.90 -10.79
C LEU A 23 -7.57 -3.28 -11.19
N LEU A 24 -8.00 -4.10 -10.23
CA LEU A 24 -8.58 -5.41 -10.51
C LEU A 24 -9.87 -5.31 -11.34
N ALA A 25 -10.72 -4.32 -11.04
CA ALA A 25 -11.93 -4.06 -11.80
C ALA A 25 -11.61 -3.67 -13.25
N ARG A 26 -10.58 -2.85 -13.48
CA ARG A 26 -10.07 -2.49 -14.80
C ARG A 26 -9.59 -3.72 -15.57
N TRP A 27 -8.73 -4.54 -14.95
CA TRP A 27 -8.22 -5.75 -15.60
C TRP A 27 -9.32 -6.71 -16.04
N LEU A 28 -10.34 -6.89 -15.19
CA LEU A 28 -11.50 -7.71 -15.52
C LEU A 28 -12.34 -7.09 -16.65
N SER A 29 -12.55 -5.77 -16.62
CA SER A 29 -13.29 -5.06 -17.69
C SER A 29 -12.56 -5.13 -19.03
N GLU A 30 -11.25 -4.96 -19.05
CA GLU A 30 -10.41 -5.10 -20.25
C GLU A 30 -10.39 -6.54 -20.80
N ASP A 31 -10.69 -7.53 -19.97
CA ASP A 31 -10.85 -8.96 -20.32
C ASP A 31 -12.30 -9.32 -20.69
N GLY A 32 -13.14 -8.33 -20.90
CA GLY A 32 -14.51 -8.50 -21.36
C GLY A 32 -15.57 -8.78 -20.29
N TRP A 33 -15.22 -8.66 -19.00
CA TRP A 33 -16.20 -8.79 -17.92
C TRP A 33 -16.99 -7.50 -17.70
N LEU A 34 -18.25 -7.62 -17.34
CA LEU A 34 -19.03 -6.51 -16.77
C LEU A 34 -18.61 -6.31 -15.31
N ALA A 35 -17.60 -5.47 -15.10
CA ALA A 35 -17.05 -5.21 -13.78
C ALA A 35 -17.85 -4.12 -13.05
N THR A 36 -18.32 -4.44 -11.84
CA THR A 36 -19.06 -3.52 -10.98
C THR A 36 -18.36 -3.38 -9.63
N VAL A 37 -17.97 -2.17 -9.27
CA VAL A 37 -17.47 -1.86 -7.92
C VAL A 37 -18.64 -1.40 -7.07
N VAL A 38 -18.93 -2.15 -6.01
CA VAL A 38 -20.00 -1.84 -5.05
C VAL A 38 -19.38 -1.31 -3.76
N THR A 39 -19.82 -0.12 -3.34
CA THR A 39 -19.34 0.51 -2.10
C THR A 39 -20.46 0.77 -1.13
N ARG A 40 -20.11 0.77 0.16
CA ARG A 40 -21.04 1.15 1.24
C ARG A 40 -21.20 2.66 1.36
N HIS A 41 -20.14 3.42 1.12
CA HIS A 41 -20.15 4.87 1.22
C HIS A 41 -20.28 5.54 -0.15
N GLY A 42 -20.91 6.73 -0.12
CA GLY A 42 -21.23 7.50 -1.33
C GLY A 42 -20.00 8.03 -2.09
N ALA A 43 -20.23 8.42 -3.34
CA ALA A 43 -19.21 8.85 -4.29
C ALA A 43 -18.56 10.20 -3.95
N SER A 44 -19.21 11.04 -3.14
CA SER A 44 -18.71 12.39 -2.80
C SER A 44 -17.34 12.40 -2.07
N ARG A 45 -16.86 11.24 -1.68
CA ARG A 45 -15.58 11.05 -0.97
C ARG A 45 -14.58 10.21 -1.76
N ASP A 46 -14.87 9.92 -3.02
CA ASP A 46 -13.96 9.17 -3.86
C ASP A 46 -12.74 10.02 -4.22
N PHE A 47 -11.58 9.41 -4.09
CA PHE A 47 -10.32 10.04 -4.45
C PHE A 47 -9.84 9.60 -5.85
N TYR A 48 -10.00 8.32 -6.15
CA TYR A 48 -9.57 7.77 -7.43
C TYR A 48 -10.71 7.79 -8.44
N PRO A 49 -10.46 8.19 -9.71
CA PRO A 49 -11.44 8.07 -10.77
C PRO A 49 -11.75 6.59 -11.06
N VAL A 50 -13.01 6.31 -11.33
CA VAL A 50 -13.43 4.97 -11.75
C VAL A 50 -12.99 4.73 -13.18
N PRO A 51 -12.28 3.63 -13.50
CA PRO A 51 -11.82 3.33 -14.83
C PRO A 51 -12.96 3.22 -15.85
N ALA A 52 -12.70 3.56 -17.12
CA ALA A 52 -13.63 3.34 -18.21
C ALA A 52 -14.05 1.86 -18.28
N GLY A 53 -15.32 1.60 -18.58
CA GLY A 53 -15.89 0.24 -18.62
C GLY A 53 -16.22 -0.39 -17.26
N VAL A 54 -15.87 0.27 -16.15
CA VAL A 54 -16.20 -0.20 -14.79
C VAL A 54 -17.42 0.56 -14.27
N GLN A 55 -18.45 -0.18 -13.84
CA GLN A 55 -19.60 0.42 -13.19
C GLN A 55 -19.32 0.65 -11.70
N ARG A 56 -19.82 1.77 -11.16
CA ARG A 56 -19.81 2.02 -9.72
C ARG A 56 -21.22 2.11 -9.17
N ILE A 57 -21.49 1.30 -8.17
CA ILE A 57 -22.79 1.27 -7.47
C ILE A 57 -22.54 1.54 -5.98
N VAL A 58 -23.33 2.42 -5.41
CA VAL A 58 -23.37 2.63 -3.95
C VAL A 58 -24.51 1.79 -3.38
N GLU A 59 -24.25 1.01 -2.34
CA GLU A 59 -25.33 0.32 -1.63
C GLU A 59 -26.41 1.34 -1.18
N PRO A 60 -27.69 0.97 -1.24
CA PRO A 60 -28.73 1.81 -0.70
C PRO A 60 -28.43 2.18 0.75
N SER A 61 -28.48 3.47 1.08
CA SER A 61 -28.20 3.97 2.43
C SER A 61 -29.05 3.23 3.47
N ASP A 62 -28.45 2.99 4.63
CA ASP A 62 -29.19 2.41 5.73
C ASP A 62 -30.34 3.36 6.13
N PRO A 63 -31.58 2.87 6.27
CA PRO A 63 -32.65 3.67 6.82
C PRO A 63 -32.31 4.12 8.25
N VAL A 64 -32.94 5.20 8.71
CA VAL A 64 -32.62 5.83 10.00
C VAL A 64 -32.61 4.82 11.15
N TRP A 65 -33.64 3.98 11.22
CA TRP A 65 -33.74 2.95 12.26
C TRP A 65 -32.56 1.96 12.25
N LEU A 66 -32.08 1.55 11.07
CA LEU A 66 -30.96 0.61 10.94
C LEU A 66 -29.63 1.24 11.34
N ARG A 67 -29.49 2.57 11.19
CA ARG A 67 -28.31 3.32 11.67
C ARG A 67 -28.27 3.34 13.20
N LEU A 68 -29.44 3.49 13.86
CA LEU A 68 -29.55 3.49 15.32
C LEU A 68 -29.14 2.14 15.94
N PHE A 69 -29.35 1.03 15.25
CA PHE A 69 -28.90 -0.28 15.72
C PHE A 69 -27.39 -0.52 15.61
N GLY A 70 -26.62 0.40 15.02
CA GLY A 70 -25.19 0.27 14.92
C GLY A 70 -24.70 -1.11 14.43
N PRO A 71 -23.84 -1.81 15.19
CA PRO A 71 -23.36 -3.16 14.85
C PRO A 71 -24.47 -4.22 14.82
N LEU A 72 -25.51 -4.11 15.64
CA LEU A 72 -26.63 -5.05 15.69
C LEU A 72 -27.44 -5.09 14.38
N GLY A 73 -27.39 -4.01 13.59
CA GLY A 73 -27.96 -3.97 12.24
C GLY A 73 -27.20 -4.77 11.18
N PHE A 74 -26.07 -5.39 11.53
CA PHE A 74 -25.24 -6.11 10.56
C PHE A 74 -25.95 -7.27 9.84
N PRO A 75 -26.75 -8.14 10.48
CA PRO A 75 -27.48 -9.20 9.80
C PRO A 75 -28.46 -8.66 8.75
N VAL A 76 -29.11 -7.53 9.01
CA VAL A 76 -30.04 -6.89 8.03
C VAL A 76 -29.23 -6.39 6.82
N ARG A 77 -28.06 -5.79 7.04
CA ARG A 77 -27.18 -5.34 5.95
C ARG A 77 -26.69 -6.51 5.09
N VAL A 78 -26.39 -7.65 5.72
CA VAL A 78 -26.05 -8.90 4.99
C VAL A 78 -27.22 -9.37 4.14
N ARG A 79 -28.45 -9.43 4.69
CA ARG A 79 -29.66 -9.81 3.94
C ARG A 79 -29.94 -8.89 2.76
N ARG A 80 -29.75 -7.57 2.92
CA ARG A 80 -29.89 -6.59 1.83
C ARG A 80 -28.89 -6.83 0.71
N LEU A 81 -27.60 -7.03 1.06
CA LEU A 81 -26.57 -7.37 0.07
C LEU A 81 -26.88 -8.71 -0.62
N ARG A 82 -27.34 -9.71 0.13
CA ARG A 82 -27.77 -11.00 -0.44
C ARG A 82 -28.92 -10.85 -1.44
N ALA A 83 -29.93 -10.03 -1.12
CA ALA A 83 -31.05 -9.77 -2.03
C ALA A 83 -30.57 -9.06 -3.31
N TRP A 84 -29.64 -8.12 -3.17
CA TRP A 84 -29.01 -7.44 -4.29
C TRP A 84 -28.22 -8.42 -5.18
N LEU A 85 -27.38 -9.30 -4.60
CA LEU A 85 -26.63 -10.32 -5.34
C LEU A 85 -27.54 -11.30 -6.08
N ARG A 86 -28.64 -11.76 -5.46
CA ARG A 86 -29.64 -12.61 -6.11
C ARG A 86 -30.28 -11.96 -7.34
N ARG A 87 -30.52 -10.64 -7.29
CA ARG A 87 -31.10 -9.90 -8.40
C ARG A 87 -30.12 -9.67 -9.55
N HIS A 88 -28.84 -9.42 -9.22
CA HIS A 88 -27.81 -9.08 -10.23
C HIS A 88 -27.07 -10.30 -10.78
N GLN A 89 -27.13 -11.43 -10.08
CA GLN A 89 -26.56 -12.72 -10.49
C GLN A 89 -25.12 -12.59 -11.04
N PRO A 90 -24.15 -12.11 -10.25
CA PRO A 90 -22.76 -12.07 -10.70
C PRO A 90 -22.19 -13.49 -10.80
N ASP A 91 -21.31 -13.71 -11.78
CA ASP A 91 -20.60 -14.97 -11.99
C ASP A 91 -19.38 -15.09 -11.04
N LEU A 92 -18.93 -13.96 -10.47
CA LEU A 92 -17.80 -13.89 -9.52
C LEU A 92 -18.00 -12.71 -8.57
N VAL A 93 -17.59 -12.88 -7.30
CA VAL A 93 -17.52 -11.78 -6.35
C VAL A 93 -16.14 -11.70 -5.70
N ILE A 94 -15.64 -10.48 -5.47
CA ILE A 94 -14.35 -10.21 -4.83
C ILE A 94 -14.57 -9.30 -3.63
N GLY A 95 -14.31 -9.81 -2.42
CA GLY A 95 -14.38 -9.03 -1.18
C GLY A 95 -13.03 -8.38 -0.87
N MET A 96 -13.01 -7.06 -0.86
CA MET A 96 -11.79 -6.28 -0.63
C MET A 96 -11.69 -5.89 0.84
N THR A 97 -10.55 -6.20 1.47
CA THR A 97 -10.30 -5.99 2.91
C THR A 97 -11.19 -6.83 3.85
N THR A 98 -10.89 -6.83 5.15
CA THR A 98 -11.47 -7.80 6.10
C THR A 98 -12.99 -7.67 6.28
N LEU A 99 -13.53 -6.48 6.60
CA LEU A 99 -14.94 -6.35 6.95
C LEU A 99 -15.87 -6.48 5.72
N PRO A 100 -15.58 -5.84 4.58
CA PRO A 100 -16.32 -6.08 3.35
C PRO A 100 -16.30 -7.55 2.92
N ALA A 101 -15.14 -8.23 3.02
CA ALA A 101 -15.05 -9.65 2.68
C ALA A 101 -15.95 -10.52 3.57
N ILE A 102 -15.94 -10.32 4.89
CA ILE A 102 -16.83 -11.04 5.81
C ILE A 102 -18.31 -10.85 5.39
N LYS A 103 -18.72 -9.60 5.17
CA LYS A 103 -20.11 -9.28 4.78
C LYS A 103 -20.48 -9.93 3.47
N LEU A 104 -19.60 -9.88 2.47
CA LEU A 104 -19.80 -10.48 1.15
C LEU A 104 -19.93 -12.00 1.24
N LEU A 105 -19.02 -12.67 1.93
CA LEU A 105 -19.04 -14.13 2.12
C LEU A 105 -20.34 -14.61 2.80
N LEU A 106 -20.80 -13.90 3.84
CA LEU A 106 -22.09 -14.18 4.48
C LEU A 106 -23.27 -13.99 3.51
N ALA A 107 -23.23 -12.95 2.68
CA ALA A 107 -24.27 -12.68 1.70
C ALA A 107 -24.29 -13.72 0.56
N CYS A 108 -23.13 -14.25 0.14
CA CYS A 108 -22.99 -15.25 -0.93
C CYS A 108 -23.31 -16.68 -0.47
N ARG A 109 -23.31 -16.95 0.83
CA ARG A 109 -23.47 -18.33 1.35
C ARG A 109 -24.70 -19.03 0.75
N GLY A 110 -24.48 -20.15 0.03
CA GLY A 110 -25.55 -20.92 -0.61
C GLY A 110 -26.20 -20.27 -1.84
N LEU A 111 -25.52 -19.29 -2.48
CA LEU A 111 -25.97 -18.75 -3.78
C LEU A 111 -25.26 -19.40 -4.98
N GLY A 112 -24.26 -20.25 -4.75
CA GLY A 112 -23.47 -20.85 -5.82
C GLY A 112 -22.53 -19.89 -6.55
N ILE A 113 -22.33 -18.68 -6.02
CA ILE A 113 -21.45 -17.66 -6.63
C ILE A 113 -20.02 -17.86 -6.12
N PRO A 114 -19.04 -18.11 -7.00
CA PRO A 114 -17.63 -18.14 -6.65
C PRO A 114 -17.18 -16.85 -5.98
N SER A 115 -16.34 -16.97 -4.95
CA SER A 115 -15.91 -15.82 -4.15
C SER A 115 -14.41 -15.78 -3.94
N ILE A 116 -13.83 -14.60 -4.15
CA ILE A 116 -12.44 -14.26 -3.86
C ILE A 116 -12.38 -13.31 -2.67
N VAL A 117 -11.43 -13.52 -1.77
CA VAL A 117 -11.11 -12.57 -0.69
C VAL A 117 -9.75 -11.94 -0.96
N SER A 118 -9.69 -10.62 -0.98
CA SER A 118 -8.43 -9.88 -1.10
C SER A 118 -8.05 -9.26 0.24
N GLU A 119 -7.08 -9.86 0.94
CA GLU A 119 -6.56 -9.32 2.19
C GLU A 119 -5.43 -8.32 1.92
N ARG A 120 -5.65 -7.07 2.35
CA ARG A 120 -4.75 -5.94 2.07
C ARG A 120 -4.08 -5.36 3.32
N ASN A 121 -4.29 -6.01 4.44
CA ASN A 121 -3.68 -5.62 5.70
C ASN A 121 -2.98 -6.83 6.32
N PHE A 122 -1.98 -6.57 7.16
CA PHE A 122 -1.40 -7.64 7.97
C PHE A 122 -2.27 -7.94 9.19
N PRO A 123 -2.86 -9.13 9.25
CA PRO A 123 -3.85 -9.43 10.28
C PRO A 123 -3.36 -9.33 11.72
N PRO A 124 -2.12 -9.69 12.07
CA PRO A 124 -1.58 -9.53 13.41
C PRO A 124 -1.56 -8.09 13.92
N LEU A 125 -1.32 -7.13 13.02
CA LEU A 125 -1.19 -5.71 13.37
C LEU A 125 -2.51 -4.95 13.29
N LYS A 126 -3.43 -5.39 12.43
CA LYS A 126 -4.75 -4.76 12.28
C LYS A 126 -5.84 -5.72 12.75
N ARG A 127 -5.97 -5.85 14.06
CA ARG A 127 -6.92 -6.76 14.71
C ARG A 127 -8.30 -6.11 14.84
N PRO A 128 -9.32 -6.59 14.14
CA PRO A 128 -10.69 -6.15 14.39
C PRO A 128 -11.16 -6.66 15.76
N GLY A 129 -12.23 -6.05 16.31
CA GLY A 129 -12.84 -6.50 17.56
C GLY A 129 -13.24 -7.98 17.54
N LEU A 130 -13.38 -8.57 18.72
CA LEU A 130 -13.58 -10.01 18.89
C LEU A 130 -14.70 -10.61 18.02
N PRO A 131 -15.90 -10.00 17.87
CA PRO A 131 -16.96 -10.52 17.02
C PRO A 131 -16.53 -10.68 15.56
N TRP A 132 -15.77 -9.70 15.04
CA TRP A 132 -15.27 -9.72 13.66
C TRP A 132 -14.16 -10.74 13.46
N ARG A 133 -13.35 -11.00 14.49
CA ARG A 133 -12.33 -12.05 14.46
C ARG A 133 -12.98 -13.43 14.37
N LEU A 134 -14.05 -13.67 15.14
CA LEU A 134 -14.82 -14.92 15.09
C LEU A 134 -15.51 -15.10 13.74
N LEU A 135 -16.20 -14.06 13.24
CA LEU A 135 -16.82 -14.10 11.93
C LEU A 135 -15.81 -14.33 10.81
N ARG A 136 -14.63 -13.69 10.88
CA ARG A 136 -13.56 -13.91 9.93
C ARG A 136 -13.08 -15.36 9.93
N ARG A 137 -12.88 -15.96 11.12
CA ARG A 137 -12.47 -17.37 11.25
C ARG A 137 -13.52 -18.33 10.67
N LEU A 138 -14.79 -17.99 10.81
CA LEU A 138 -15.90 -18.77 10.27
C LEU A 138 -16.03 -18.64 8.75
N THR A 139 -15.90 -17.42 8.22
CA THR A 139 -16.28 -17.12 6.82
C THR A 139 -15.14 -17.27 5.82
N TYR A 140 -13.90 -16.98 6.19
CA TYR A 140 -12.76 -17.05 5.26
C TYR A 140 -12.59 -18.42 4.60
N PRO A 141 -12.76 -19.56 5.32
CA PRO A 141 -12.70 -20.89 4.67
C PRO A 141 -13.75 -21.12 3.58
N TRP A 142 -14.74 -20.26 3.43
CA TRP A 142 -15.77 -20.38 2.38
C TRP A 142 -15.36 -19.75 1.05
N ALA A 143 -14.35 -18.89 1.05
CA ALA A 143 -13.83 -18.32 -0.19
C ALA A 143 -13.07 -19.38 -0.99
N GLN A 144 -13.25 -19.37 -2.30
CA GLN A 144 -12.60 -20.31 -3.21
C GLN A 144 -11.17 -19.86 -3.57
N LEU A 145 -10.85 -18.57 -3.37
CA LEU A 145 -9.49 -18.04 -3.59
C LEU A 145 -9.20 -16.87 -2.66
N HIS A 146 -7.96 -16.78 -2.17
CA HIS A 146 -7.49 -15.68 -1.34
C HIS A 146 -6.34 -14.96 -2.02
N LEU A 147 -6.51 -13.67 -2.33
CA LEU A 147 -5.44 -12.82 -2.83
C LEU A 147 -4.67 -12.25 -1.63
N VAL A 148 -3.39 -12.53 -1.56
CA VAL A 148 -2.49 -12.08 -0.50
C VAL A 148 -1.35 -11.25 -1.10
N GLN A 149 -0.92 -10.18 -0.41
CA GLN A 149 0.13 -9.30 -0.93
C GLN A 149 1.54 -9.83 -0.67
N THR A 150 1.70 -10.61 0.40
CA THR A 150 3.00 -11.12 0.86
C THR A 150 2.89 -12.57 1.29
N GLN A 151 3.99 -13.30 1.18
CA GLN A 151 4.07 -14.69 1.66
C GLN A 151 3.76 -14.79 3.16
N ALA A 152 4.21 -13.81 3.95
CA ALA A 152 3.95 -13.79 5.39
C ALA A 152 2.46 -13.65 5.70
N THR A 153 1.70 -12.80 4.97
CA THR A 153 0.24 -12.73 5.07
C THR A 153 -0.40 -14.05 4.70
N GLY A 154 0.05 -14.67 3.62
CA GLY A 154 -0.46 -15.98 3.17
C GLY A 154 -0.26 -17.05 4.23
N ARG A 155 0.96 -17.21 4.73
CA ARG A 155 1.25 -18.16 5.81
C ARG A 155 0.37 -17.96 7.04
N TRP A 156 0.21 -16.71 7.47
CA TRP A 156 -0.63 -16.40 8.61
C TRP A 156 -2.11 -16.75 8.38
N LEU A 157 -2.66 -16.43 7.21
CA LEU A 157 -4.04 -16.75 6.84
C LEU A 157 -4.27 -18.26 6.78
N ALA A 158 -3.33 -19.02 6.20
CA ALA A 158 -3.40 -20.47 6.14
C ALA A 158 -3.42 -21.11 7.54
N GLN A 159 -2.50 -20.69 8.40
CA GLN A 159 -2.34 -21.23 9.75
C GLN A 159 -3.50 -20.90 10.68
N HIS A 160 -4.02 -19.68 10.63
CA HIS A 160 -5.00 -19.20 11.62
C HIS A 160 -6.45 -19.22 11.13
N LEU A 161 -6.67 -19.16 9.82
CA LEU A 161 -8.00 -19.05 9.23
C LEU A 161 -8.33 -20.17 8.23
N LYS A 162 -7.42 -21.11 7.99
CA LYS A 162 -7.57 -22.16 6.96
C LYS A 162 -7.95 -21.57 5.58
N ALA A 163 -7.41 -20.38 5.28
CA ALA A 163 -7.69 -19.65 4.06
C ALA A 163 -6.84 -20.20 2.90
N GLN A 164 -7.39 -21.15 2.16
CA GLN A 164 -6.78 -21.84 1.02
C GLN A 164 -7.84 -22.08 -0.06
N PRO A 165 -7.52 -22.08 -1.36
CA PRO A 165 -6.21 -21.79 -1.95
C PRO A 165 -5.85 -20.30 -1.89
N GLN A 166 -4.56 -19.97 -2.16
CA GLN A 166 -4.04 -18.61 -2.12
C GLN A 166 -3.31 -18.26 -3.42
N LEU A 167 -3.45 -17.01 -3.83
CA LEU A 167 -2.67 -16.41 -4.91
C LEU A 167 -1.88 -15.22 -4.35
N LEU A 168 -0.55 -15.27 -4.48
CA LEU A 168 0.30 -14.15 -4.14
C LEU A 168 0.17 -13.07 -5.21
N LEU A 169 -0.47 -11.96 -4.87
CA LEU A 169 -0.72 -10.83 -5.75
C LEU A 169 -0.29 -9.53 -5.06
N ALA A 170 0.97 -9.18 -5.26
CA ALA A 170 1.54 -7.91 -4.81
C ALA A 170 0.90 -6.72 -5.54
N ASN A 171 1.27 -5.50 -5.15
CA ASN A 171 0.88 -4.32 -5.92
C ASN A 171 1.82 -4.16 -7.12
N PRO A 172 1.31 -3.79 -8.31
CA PRO A 172 2.16 -3.49 -9.43
C PRO A 172 2.82 -2.12 -9.29
N VAL A 173 3.98 -1.98 -9.92
CA VAL A 173 4.57 -0.69 -10.24
C VAL A 173 4.25 -0.36 -11.71
N VAL A 174 3.81 0.87 -11.94
CA VAL A 174 3.66 1.45 -13.28
C VAL A 174 4.94 2.25 -13.54
N TRP A 175 5.64 1.94 -14.60
CA TRP A 175 6.85 2.65 -14.98
C TRP A 175 6.72 3.22 -16.40
N PRO A 176 7.07 4.51 -16.65
CA PRO A 176 7.42 5.55 -15.66
C PRO A 176 6.33 5.78 -14.63
N LEU A 177 6.70 6.31 -13.45
CA LEU A 177 5.71 6.62 -12.42
C LEU A 177 4.77 7.74 -12.90
N PRO A 178 3.48 7.66 -12.58
CA PRO A 178 2.53 8.67 -13.01
C PRO A 178 2.82 10.03 -12.35
N ARG A 179 2.69 11.09 -13.13
CA ARG A 179 2.78 12.47 -12.66
C ARG A 179 1.41 13.03 -12.34
N PHE A 180 1.32 13.77 -11.25
CA PHE A 180 0.12 14.48 -10.81
C PHE A 180 0.51 15.92 -10.41
N SER A 181 -0.45 16.81 -10.27
CA SER A 181 -0.20 18.13 -9.72
C SER A 181 -0.35 18.13 -8.18
N PRO A 182 0.50 18.86 -7.42
CA PRO A 182 1.61 19.72 -7.82
C PRO A 182 2.89 18.91 -8.13
N ASP A 183 3.74 19.48 -9.02
CA ASP A 183 5.00 18.87 -9.45
C ASP A 183 6.20 19.84 -9.39
N PRO A 184 6.59 20.32 -8.19
CA PRO A 184 7.76 21.19 -8.06
C PRO A 184 9.04 20.44 -8.47
N ASP A 185 9.87 21.06 -9.31
CA ASP A 185 11.19 20.49 -9.62
C ASP A 185 12.02 20.36 -8.34
N PRO A 186 12.57 19.16 -8.04
CA PRO A 186 13.31 18.93 -6.80
C PRO A 186 14.55 19.80 -6.68
N ASN A 187 15.29 20.05 -7.77
CA ASN A 187 16.51 20.85 -7.73
C ASN A 187 16.19 22.33 -7.45
N ASP A 188 15.19 22.89 -8.15
CA ASP A 188 14.76 24.26 -7.94
C ASP A 188 14.20 24.45 -6.52
N TRP A 189 13.39 23.46 -6.06
CA TRP A 189 12.83 23.51 -4.72
C TRP A 189 13.91 23.44 -3.64
N LEU A 190 14.92 22.59 -3.79
CA LEU A 190 16.06 22.45 -2.88
C LEU A 190 16.98 23.67 -2.95
N ALA A 191 17.27 24.19 -4.15
CA ALA A 191 18.07 25.40 -4.33
C ALA A 191 17.47 26.62 -3.62
N SER A 192 16.13 26.76 -3.63
CA SER A 192 15.43 27.82 -2.88
C SER A 192 15.61 27.72 -1.36
N ARG A 193 16.19 26.64 -0.87
CA ARG A 193 16.52 26.34 0.55
C ARG A 193 18.01 26.19 0.77
N HIS A 194 18.82 26.75 -0.12
CA HIS A 194 20.27 26.75 -0.08
C HIS A 194 20.94 25.38 -0.12
N VAL A 195 20.22 24.35 -0.62
CA VAL A 195 20.78 23.02 -0.90
C VAL A 195 21.43 23.06 -2.29
N ARG A 196 22.72 22.79 -2.34
CA ARG A 196 23.51 22.85 -3.60
C ARG A 196 23.32 21.57 -4.41
N PRO A 197 23.54 21.59 -5.74
CA PRO A 197 23.41 20.39 -6.58
C PRO A 197 24.29 19.22 -6.13
N GLN A 198 25.47 19.50 -5.57
CA GLN A 198 26.44 18.50 -5.08
C GLN A 198 26.16 18.00 -3.66
N ASP A 199 25.24 18.64 -2.94
CA ASP A 199 24.88 18.20 -1.60
C ASP A 199 24.09 16.88 -1.65
N GLN A 200 24.36 16.01 -0.68
CA GLN A 200 23.75 14.68 -0.61
C GLN A 200 22.34 14.75 -0.03
N VAL A 201 21.42 13.97 -0.62
CA VAL A 201 20.01 13.96 -0.25
C VAL A 201 19.57 12.55 0.18
N LEU A 202 19.15 12.43 1.42
CA LEU A 202 18.40 11.30 1.94
C LEU A 202 16.91 11.56 1.75
N LEU A 203 16.18 10.61 1.20
CA LEU A 203 14.75 10.75 0.91
C LEU A 203 13.93 9.74 1.70
N ALA A 204 12.84 10.19 2.29
CA ALA A 204 11.79 9.34 2.85
C ALA A 204 10.41 9.81 2.37
N VAL A 205 9.45 8.88 2.24
CA VAL A 205 8.10 9.19 1.74
C VAL A 205 7.03 8.58 2.63
N GLY A 206 6.09 9.40 3.10
CA GLY A 206 4.96 8.91 3.89
C GLY A 206 4.15 10.00 4.58
N THR A 207 2.94 9.63 5.01
CA THR A 207 1.99 10.54 5.67
C THR A 207 1.78 10.26 7.16
N LYS A 208 2.31 9.14 7.68
CA LYS A 208 2.13 8.68 9.06
C LYS A 208 3.48 8.50 9.71
N ALA A 209 3.98 9.53 10.40
CA ALA A 209 5.33 9.57 10.95
C ALA A 209 5.64 8.37 11.85
N HIS A 210 4.75 7.99 12.76
CA HIS A 210 4.99 6.86 13.66
C HIS A 210 5.08 5.51 12.92
N GLN A 211 4.15 5.22 12.00
CA GLN A 211 4.19 3.99 11.19
C GLN A 211 5.47 3.92 10.36
N LYS A 212 5.82 5.04 9.73
CA LYS A 212 6.99 5.17 8.85
C LYS A 212 8.31 5.26 9.61
N GLY A 213 8.28 5.37 10.94
CA GLY A 213 9.48 5.43 11.77
C GLY A 213 10.31 6.70 11.59
N PHE A 214 9.67 7.84 11.29
CA PHE A 214 10.40 9.09 11.03
C PHE A 214 11.13 9.62 12.28
N ASP A 215 10.69 9.24 13.46
CA ASP A 215 11.43 9.46 14.71
C ASP A 215 12.74 8.66 14.77
N ARG A 216 12.75 7.41 14.28
CA ARG A 216 13.98 6.61 14.12
C ARG A 216 14.91 7.23 13.08
N LEU A 217 14.31 7.72 11.98
CA LEU A 217 15.02 8.42 10.92
C LEU A 217 15.67 9.70 11.44
N ALA A 218 14.95 10.49 12.24
CA ALA A 218 15.47 11.68 12.88
C ALA A 218 16.66 11.37 13.80
N ALA A 219 16.54 10.36 14.67
CA ALA A 219 17.60 9.95 15.55
C ALA A 219 18.88 9.49 14.80
N MET A 220 18.72 8.78 13.69
CA MET A 220 19.85 8.41 12.80
C MET A 220 20.45 9.65 12.12
N PHE A 221 19.59 10.54 11.60
CA PHE A 221 20.04 11.73 10.88
C PHE A 221 20.80 12.71 11.78
N GLU A 222 20.44 12.85 13.05
CA GLU A 222 21.17 13.66 14.03
C GLU A 222 22.64 13.21 14.15
N LEU A 223 22.91 11.90 14.13
CA LEU A 223 24.26 11.35 14.18
C LEU A 223 25.07 11.65 12.91
N LEU A 224 24.40 11.67 11.75
CA LEU A 224 25.04 11.91 10.45
C LEU A 224 25.29 13.39 10.19
N SER A 225 24.34 14.25 10.52
CA SER A 225 24.38 15.68 10.23
C SER A 225 25.54 16.40 10.92
N GLN A 226 25.92 15.94 12.12
CA GLN A 226 27.07 16.45 12.85
C GLN A 226 28.42 16.25 12.12
N ARG A 227 28.50 15.21 11.27
CA ARG A 227 29.70 14.84 10.51
C ARG A 227 29.66 15.32 9.07
N SER A 228 28.49 15.66 8.56
CA SER A 228 28.25 15.97 7.14
C SER A 228 27.31 17.17 6.99
N PRO A 229 27.82 18.40 7.03
CA PRO A 229 27.01 19.62 6.87
C PRO A 229 26.29 19.72 5.51
N GLN A 230 26.80 19.03 4.47
CA GLN A 230 26.23 18.95 3.14
C GLN A 230 25.21 17.82 2.96
N LEU A 231 24.81 17.13 4.04
CA LEU A 231 23.82 16.10 4.00
C LEU A 231 22.44 16.67 4.36
N HIS A 232 21.44 16.40 3.53
CA HIS A 232 20.07 16.88 3.73
C HIS A 232 19.10 15.71 3.81
N LEU A 233 18.06 15.85 4.65
CA LEU A 233 16.97 14.89 4.78
C LEU A 233 15.68 15.51 4.25
N VAL A 234 15.10 14.89 3.24
CA VAL A 234 13.83 15.26 2.64
C VAL A 234 12.76 14.24 3.00
N ILE A 235 11.62 14.71 3.52
CA ILE A 235 10.48 13.85 3.84
C ILE A 235 9.26 14.34 3.04
N LEU A 236 8.84 13.54 2.04
CA LEU A 236 7.65 13.82 1.23
C LEU A 236 6.37 13.30 1.87
N GLY A 237 5.27 13.97 1.62
CA GLY A 237 3.93 13.55 2.03
C GLY A 237 3.55 13.91 3.46
N LEU A 238 4.47 14.44 4.26
CA LEU A 238 4.19 14.92 5.60
C LEU A 238 3.74 16.38 5.53
N GLU A 239 2.48 16.62 5.84
CA GLU A 239 1.89 17.96 5.83
C GLU A 239 1.95 18.58 7.22
N SER A 240 1.94 19.92 7.30
CA SER A 240 1.87 20.71 8.55
C SER A 240 0.48 20.67 9.22
N VAL A 241 -0.44 19.86 8.71
CA VAL A 241 -1.76 19.67 9.32
C VAL A 241 -1.65 18.70 10.49
N PRO A 242 -2.14 19.07 11.68
CA PRO A 242 -2.05 18.21 12.85
C PRO A 242 -2.71 16.84 12.61
N TYR A 243 -1.95 15.77 12.81
CA TYR A 243 -2.47 14.41 12.83
C TYR A 243 -2.76 14.02 14.29
N HIS A 244 -4.03 13.79 14.61
CA HIS A 244 -4.49 13.61 16.00
C HIS A 244 -4.06 14.75 16.95
N GLY A 245 -4.08 16.00 16.47
CA GLY A 245 -3.74 17.17 17.29
C GLY A 245 -2.25 17.47 17.44
N VAL A 246 -1.37 16.71 16.76
CA VAL A 246 0.08 16.91 16.81
C VAL A 246 0.60 17.31 15.44
N ASP A 247 1.32 18.44 15.35
CA ASP A 247 2.10 18.78 14.16
C ASP A 247 3.34 17.85 14.08
N GLN A 248 3.30 16.93 13.10
CA GLN A 248 4.34 15.93 12.93
C GLN A 248 5.66 16.54 12.44
N GLN A 249 5.62 17.63 11.66
CA GLN A 249 6.83 18.33 11.20
C GLN A 249 7.53 19.02 12.38
N ASP A 250 6.78 19.73 13.23
CA ASP A 250 7.31 20.37 14.42
C ASP A 250 7.87 19.36 15.40
N GLN A 251 7.20 18.21 15.57
CA GLN A 251 7.73 17.13 16.40
C GLN A 251 9.08 16.63 15.89
N LEU A 252 9.25 16.43 14.59
CA LEU A 252 10.52 15.99 14.01
C LEU A 252 11.61 17.06 14.12
N ARG A 253 11.28 18.34 13.92
CA ARG A 253 12.24 19.44 14.12
C ARG A 253 12.78 19.51 15.55
N ARG A 254 11.93 19.24 16.54
CA ARG A 254 12.34 19.19 17.96
C ARG A 254 13.27 18.01 18.27
N LEU A 255 13.20 16.92 17.53
CA LEU A 255 14.13 15.80 17.63
C LEU A 255 15.49 16.08 16.97
N LEU A 256 15.59 17.13 16.17
CA LEU A 256 16.76 17.52 15.39
C LEU A 256 17.17 18.96 15.68
N PRO A 257 17.50 19.33 16.93
CA PRO A 257 17.74 20.73 17.28
C PRO A 257 18.95 21.33 16.54
N GLN A 258 19.98 20.54 16.24
CA GLN A 258 21.19 20.99 15.54
C GLN A 258 21.09 20.88 14.02
N ALA A 259 20.26 19.93 13.51
CA ALA A 259 20.12 19.64 12.09
C ALA A 259 18.78 20.12 11.49
N SER A 260 18.04 20.97 12.19
CA SER A 260 16.70 21.41 11.75
C SER A 260 16.69 22.14 10.40
N GLN A 261 17.79 22.81 10.04
CA GLN A 261 17.94 23.47 8.73
C GLN A 261 18.24 22.51 7.58
N GLN A 262 18.75 21.30 7.88
CA GLN A 262 19.01 20.25 6.90
C GLN A 262 17.79 19.34 6.70
N LEU A 263 16.68 19.59 7.42
CA LEU A 263 15.44 18.83 7.36
C LEU A 263 14.38 19.57 6.55
N HIS A 264 13.90 18.94 5.47
CA HIS A 264 13.03 19.54 4.48
C HIS A 264 11.71 18.77 4.32
N PHE A 265 10.61 19.52 4.20
CA PHE A 265 9.25 18.99 4.03
C PHE A 265 8.57 19.64 2.82
N PRO A 266 8.73 19.09 1.61
CA PRO A 266 8.02 19.59 0.43
C PRO A 266 6.49 19.39 0.49
N GLY A 267 6.01 18.56 1.43
CA GLY A 267 4.61 18.14 1.46
C GLY A 267 4.29 17.06 0.43
N ARG A 268 3.07 17.07 -0.09
CA ARG A 268 2.69 16.19 -1.19
C ARG A 268 3.22 16.74 -2.51
N VAL A 269 3.76 15.85 -3.32
CA VAL A 269 4.28 16.16 -4.66
C VAL A 269 3.61 15.28 -5.70
N GLY A 270 3.49 15.79 -6.93
CA GLY A 270 2.90 15.07 -8.06
C GLY A 270 3.92 14.33 -8.93
N ASN A 271 5.20 14.61 -8.75
CA ASN A 271 6.32 14.09 -9.54
C ASN A 271 7.30 13.30 -8.67
N VAL A 272 6.83 12.36 -7.90
CA VAL A 272 7.65 11.63 -6.91
C VAL A 272 8.86 10.92 -7.54
N GLN A 273 8.78 10.55 -8.84
CA GLN A 273 9.90 9.96 -9.58
C GLN A 273 11.12 10.88 -9.59
N ASP A 274 10.93 12.17 -9.89
CA ASP A 274 12.03 13.14 -9.95
C ASP A 274 12.74 13.28 -8.60
N TRP A 275 12.01 13.14 -7.51
CA TRP A 275 12.56 13.14 -6.14
C TRP A 275 13.36 11.87 -5.84
N TYR A 276 12.92 10.69 -6.31
CA TYR A 276 13.70 9.46 -6.20
C TYR A 276 14.99 9.54 -7.02
N GLU A 277 14.92 10.11 -8.23
CA GLU A 277 16.09 10.31 -9.11
C GLU A 277 17.09 11.34 -8.56
N ARG A 278 16.61 12.37 -7.82
CA ARG A 278 17.48 13.36 -7.15
C ARG A 278 18.14 12.81 -5.89
N ALA A 279 17.54 11.83 -5.25
CA ALA A 279 18.03 11.32 -3.97
C ALA A 279 19.26 10.41 -4.13
N ASP A 280 20.23 10.56 -3.23
CA ASP A 280 21.35 9.62 -3.12
C ASP A 280 20.93 8.30 -2.51
N LEU A 281 20.02 8.34 -1.51
CA LEU A 281 19.46 7.16 -0.86
C LEU A 281 17.98 7.36 -0.53
N PHE A 282 17.21 6.32 -0.72
CA PHE A 282 15.85 6.23 -0.20
C PHE A 282 15.82 5.41 1.10
N LEU A 283 15.22 5.95 2.15
CA LEU A 283 15.19 5.36 3.49
C LEU A 283 13.76 5.02 3.93
N LEU A 284 13.52 3.76 4.33
CA LEU A 284 12.23 3.30 4.83
C LEU A 284 12.38 2.62 6.21
N PRO A 285 12.54 3.38 7.31
CA PRO A 285 12.69 2.83 8.67
C PRO A 285 11.34 2.44 9.31
N SER A 286 10.40 1.97 8.51
CA SER A 286 9.03 1.66 8.93
C SER A 286 8.97 0.63 10.05
N ARG A 287 8.09 0.84 11.01
CA ARG A 287 7.79 -0.14 12.06
C ARG A 287 6.96 -1.31 11.54
N TYR A 288 6.11 -1.04 10.59
CA TYR A 288 5.29 -2.03 9.89
C TYR A 288 4.76 -1.50 8.56
N GLU A 289 4.58 -2.42 7.61
CA GLU A 289 3.98 -2.15 6.30
C GLU A 289 2.88 -3.17 6.00
N GLY A 290 2.05 -2.91 5.00
CA GLY A 290 1.20 -3.93 4.38
C GLY A 290 1.90 -4.46 3.12
N PHE A 291 2.19 -3.55 2.21
CA PHE A 291 3.10 -3.67 1.08
C PHE A 291 3.69 -2.28 0.81
N PRO A 292 5.02 -2.10 0.84
CA PRO A 292 5.64 -0.78 0.82
C PRO A 292 5.75 -0.22 -0.62
N ASN A 293 4.65 0.33 -1.14
CA ASN A 293 4.62 0.88 -2.52
C ASN A 293 5.72 1.92 -2.74
N VAL A 294 5.98 2.80 -1.77
CA VAL A 294 7.02 3.84 -1.88
C VAL A 294 8.43 3.25 -2.02
N LEU A 295 8.70 2.08 -1.41
CA LEU A 295 9.95 1.36 -1.61
C LEU A 295 10.02 0.76 -3.02
N LEU A 296 8.93 0.14 -3.47
CA LEU A 296 8.82 -0.39 -4.83
C LEU A 296 9.01 0.72 -5.88
N GLU A 297 8.41 1.89 -5.65
CA GLU A 297 8.52 3.06 -6.51
C GLU A 297 9.97 3.61 -6.54
N ALA A 298 10.62 3.72 -5.38
CA ALA A 298 12.02 4.15 -5.28
C ALA A 298 12.98 3.18 -6.00
N MET A 299 12.82 1.88 -5.78
CA MET A 299 13.59 0.85 -6.47
C MET A 299 13.38 0.90 -7.99
N ALA A 300 12.13 1.06 -8.42
CA ALA A 300 11.80 1.21 -9.85
C ALA A 300 12.37 2.49 -10.46
N SER A 301 12.59 3.53 -9.68
CA SER A 301 13.24 4.78 -10.12
C SER A 301 14.78 4.69 -10.15
N GLY A 302 15.35 3.53 -9.78
CA GLY A 302 16.81 3.37 -9.72
C GLY A 302 17.45 4.08 -8.52
N CYS A 303 16.70 4.33 -7.45
CA CYS A 303 17.24 4.86 -6.22
C CYS A 303 17.79 3.72 -5.34
N CYS A 304 18.99 3.89 -4.79
CA CYS A 304 19.54 2.94 -3.82
C CYS A 304 18.71 3.01 -2.52
N CYS A 305 18.19 1.86 -2.08
CA CYS A 305 17.23 1.78 -1.00
C CYS A 305 17.79 1.10 0.25
N VAL A 306 17.52 1.68 1.42
CA VAL A 306 17.74 1.07 2.74
C VAL A 306 16.39 0.99 3.45
N SER A 307 15.99 -0.20 3.87
CA SER A 307 14.71 -0.42 4.54
C SER A 307 14.87 -1.24 5.81
N SER A 308 14.00 -1.00 6.81
CA SER A 308 13.86 -1.96 7.91
C SER A 308 13.23 -3.26 7.42
N ASP A 309 13.67 -4.39 7.93
CA ASP A 309 12.99 -5.69 7.80
C ASP A 309 11.80 -5.73 8.77
N CYS A 310 10.89 -4.78 8.59
CA CYS A 310 9.66 -4.78 9.37
C CYS A 310 8.72 -5.90 8.91
N PRO A 311 7.84 -6.37 9.79
CA PRO A 311 6.87 -7.39 9.43
C PRO A 311 6.12 -6.97 8.17
N GLN A 312 6.38 -7.70 7.07
CA GLN A 312 5.75 -7.63 5.75
C GLN A 312 6.21 -6.54 4.79
N GLY A 313 6.59 -7.00 3.64
CA GLY A 313 6.77 -6.24 2.43
C GLY A 313 8.20 -5.91 2.08
N PRO A 314 9.05 -5.28 2.92
CA PRO A 314 10.40 -4.93 2.50
C PRO A 314 11.24 -6.13 2.03
N ALA A 315 11.22 -7.26 2.75
CA ALA A 315 11.91 -8.49 2.34
C ALA A 315 11.31 -9.18 1.10
N GLU A 316 10.12 -8.80 0.65
CA GLU A 316 9.57 -9.25 -0.64
C GLU A 316 10.20 -8.49 -1.81
N LEU A 317 10.73 -7.30 -1.56
CA LEU A 317 11.34 -6.40 -2.55
C LEU A 317 12.86 -6.46 -2.52
N ILE A 318 13.46 -6.27 -1.33
CA ILE A 318 14.91 -6.20 -1.13
C ILE A 318 15.47 -7.58 -0.78
N ARG A 319 16.51 -7.95 -1.50
CA ARG A 319 17.50 -8.97 -1.13
C ARG A 319 18.72 -8.25 -0.61
N ASP A 320 18.98 -8.34 0.70
CA ASP A 320 20.05 -7.57 1.36
C ASP A 320 21.40 -7.74 0.67
N GLY A 321 22.09 -6.62 0.44
CA GLY A 321 23.39 -6.56 -0.24
C GLY A 321 23.37 -6.85 -1.73
N VAL A 322 22.20 -7.16 -2.32
CA VAL A 322 22.04 -7.45 -3.76
C VAL A 322 21.39 -6.30 -4.51
N ASN A 323 20.19 -5.88 -4.06
CA ASN A 323 19.40 -4.83 -4.73
C ASN A 323 18.91 -3.76 -3.74
N GLY A 324 19.61 -3.60 -2.63
CA GLY A 324 19.35 -2.66 -1.56
C GLY A 324 19.89 -3.19 -0.24
N ARG A 325 19.63 -2.48 0.86
CA ARG A 325 19.98 -2.93 2.20
C ARG A 325 18.74 -3.13 3.06
N LEU A 326 18.72 -4.23 3.80
CA LEU A 326 17.63 -4.61 4.69
C LEU A 326 18.15 -4.67 6.12
N MET A 327 17.74 -3.71 6.95
CA MET A 327 18.17 -3.56 8.34
C MET A 327 17.23 -4.33 9.27
N ALA A 328 17.75 -4.90 10.35
CA ALA A 328 16.91 -5.45 11.40
C ALA A 328 15.85 -4.42 11.86
N ASN A 329 14.61 -4.85 12.13
CA ASN A 329 13.53 -3.91 12.47
C ASN A 329 13.76 -3.16 13.79
N ASP A 330 14.60 -3.69 14.65
CA ASP A 330 15.05 -3.14 15.93
C ASP A 330 16.47 -2.53 15.87
N ALA A 331 17.06 -2.46 14.68
CA ALA A 331 18.37 -1.83 14.48
C ALA A 331 18.40 -0.41 15.05
N SER A 332 19.48 -0.12 15.77
CA SER A 332 19.73 1.16 16.44
C SER A 332 19.96 2.29 15.43
N PRO A 333 19.75 3.55 15.83
CA PRO A 333 20.12 4.70 14.99
C PRO A 333 21.58 4.71 14.56
N ALA A 334 22.51 4.19 15.38
CA ALA A 334 23.93 4.09 15.06
C ALA A 334 24.19 3.08 13.94
N GLU A 335 23.61 1.89 14.00
CA GLU A 335 23.72 0.87 12.93
C GLU A 335 23.17 1.39 11.60
N TRP A 336 22.06 2.13 11.63
CA TRP A 336 21.52 2.79 10.44
C TRP A 336 22.50 3.86 9.92
N ALA A 337 23.06 4.69 10.81
CA ALA A 337 24.02 5.73 10.43
C ALA A 337 25.27 5.13 9.78
N ASP A 338 25.79 4.02 10.29
CA ASP A 338 26.97 3.34 9.75
C ASP A 338 26.70 2.80 8.33
N VAL A 339 25.56 2.15 8.11
CA VAL A 339 25.17 1.65 6.79
C VAL A 339 24.97 2.79 5.80
N VAL A 340 24.25 3.85 6.22
CA VAL A 340 24.02 5.05 5.38
C VAL A 340 25.34 5.74 5.05
N SER A 341 26.25 5.93 6.02
CA SER A 341 27.58 6.52 5.80
C SER A 341 28.39 5.70 4.79
N THR A 342 28.40 4.38 4.94
CA THR A 342 29.11 3.47 4.01
C THR A 342 28.59 3.65 2.58
N LEU A 343 27.28 3.66 2.40
CA LEU A 343 26.68 3.84 1.08
C LEU A 343 26.90 5.25 0.52
N LEU A 344 26.88 6.30 1.33
CA LEU A 344 27.18 7.66 0.88
C LEU A 344 28.63 7.83 0.45
N ALA A 345 29.56 7.13 1.10
CA ALA A 345 30.98 7.16 0.77
C ALA A 345 31.36 6.31 -0.46
N ASP A 346 30.52 5.37 -0.87
CA ASP A 346 30.78 4.45 -2.00
C ASP A 346 29.74 4.59 -3.12
N PRO A 347 29.91 5.53 -4.09
CA PRO A 347 29.01 5.70 -5.21
C PRO A 347 28.89 4.46 -6.11
N GLU A 348 29.96 3.66 -6.24
CA GLU A 348 29.94 2.46 -7.07
C GLU A 348 29.04 1.38 -6.44
N LEU A 349 29.16 1.17 -5.14
CA LEU A 349 28.27 0.26 -4.41
C LEU A 349 26.82 0.72 -4.52
N ARG A 350 26.54 2.02 -4.35
CA ARG A 350 25.20 2.58 -4.54
C ARG A 350 24.66 2.30 -5.93
N GLY A 351 25.46 2.55 -6.95
CA GLY A 351 25.11 2.30 -8.35
C GLY A 351 24.78 0.83 -8.60
N ARG A 352 25.62 -0.10 -8.16
CA ARG A 352 25.37 -1.54 -8.32
C ARG A 352 24.06 -1.99 -7.66
N LEU A 353 23.79 -1.52 -6.43
CA LEU A 353 22.55 -1.86 -5.71
C LEU A 353 21.31 -1.26 -6.40
N ALA A 354 21.43 -0.03 -6.89
CA ALA A 354 20.37 0.68 -7.60
C ALA A 354 20.04 0.02 -8.95
N ASP A 355 21.05 -0.35 -9.72
CA ASP A 355 20.90 -1.05 -11.01
C ASP A 355 20.22 -2.41 -10.80
N ALA A 356 20.67 -3.17 -9.80
CA ALA A 356 20.06 -4.45 -9.46
C ALA A 356 18.62 -4.30 -8.93
N ALA A 357 18.26 -3.15 -8.36
CA ALA A 357 16.91 -2.87 -7.88
C ALA A 357 15.90 -2.71 -9.03
N LEU A 358 16.34 -2.35 -10.24
CA LEU A 358 15.48 -2.19 -11.42
C LEU A 358 14.75 -3.48 -11.82
N ASP A 359 15.19 -4.65 -11.32
CA ASP A 359 14.50 -5.93 -11.53
C ASP A 359 13.02 -5.90 -11.08
N VAL A 360 12.67 -4.99 -10.16
CA VAL A 360 11.29 -4.80 -9.71
C VAL A 360 10.34 -4.35 -10.82
N ARG A 361 10.85 -3.67 -11.86
CA ARG A 361 10.04 -3.25 -13.02
C ARG A 361 9.45 -4.46 -13.74
N ASP A 362 10.18 -5.57 -13.81
CA ASP A 362 9.69 -6.83 -14.40
C ASP A 362 8.94 -7.69 -13.39
N ARG A 363 9.50 -7.87 -12.18
CA ARG A 363 8.90 -8.72 -11.14
C ARG A 363 7.52 -8.25 -10.72
N PHE A 364 7.32 -6.94 -10.65
CA PHE A 364 6.09 -6.28 -10.23
C PHE A 364 5.42 -5.49 -11.35
N SER A 365 5.72 -5.83 -12.64
CA SER A 365 5.04 -5.22 -13.77
C SER A 365 3.53 -5.50 -13.73
N GLU A 366 2.74 -4.52 -14.13
CA GLU A 366 1.28 -4.68 -14.25
C GLU A 366 0.93 -5.86 -15.15
N ARG A 367 1.63 -6.01 -16.29
CA ARG A 367 1.43 -7.11 -17.24
C ARG A 367 1.59 -8.49 -16.57
N ARG A 368 2.63 -8.68 -15.76
CA ARG A 368 2.90 -9.95 -15.07
C ARG A 368 1.85 -10.24 -14.01
N LEU A 369 1.52 -9.24 -13.18
CA LEU A 369 0.55 -9.42 -12.11
C LEU A 369 -0.88 -9.59 -12.63
N ARG A 370 -1.24 -8.88 -13.71
CA ARG A 370 -2.50 -9.10 -14.41
C ARG A 370 -2.62 -10.54 -14.91
N ARG A 371 -1.59 -11.06 -15.59
CA ARG A 371 -1.58 -12.45 -16.07
C ARG A 371 -1.75 -13.43 -14.92
N CYS A 372 -1.04 -13.24 -13.81
CA CYS A 372 -1.14 -14.06 -12.62
C CYS A 372 -2.57 -14.03 -12.04
N PHE A 373 -3.17 -12.86 -11.91
CA PHE A 373 -4.53 -12.67 -11.42
C PHE A 373 -5.57 -13.31 -12.34
N MET A 374 -5.51 -13.04 -13.64
CA MET A 374 -6.47 -13.60 -14.62
C MET A 374 -6.37 -15.12 -14.70
N GLY A 375 -5.16 -15.69 -14.66
CA GLY A 375 -4.98 -17.15 -14.56
C GLY A 375 -5.64 -17.76 -13.33
N GLY A 376 -5.49 -17.12 -12.16
CA GLY A 376 -6.19 -17.55 -10.94
C GLY A 376 -7.73 -17.43 -11.03
N VAL A 377 -8.23 -16.40 -11.72
CA VAL A 377 -9.68 -16.25 -11.99
C VAL A 377 -10.16 -17.34 -12.94
N SER A 378 -9.44 -17.61 -14.05
CA SER A 378 -9.80 -18.63 -15.04
C SER A 378 -9.88 -20.02 -14.43
N GLN A 379 -8.87 -20.40 -13.61
CA GLN A 379 -8.92 -21.68 -12.87
C GLN A 379 -10.11 -21.78 -11.93
N LEU A 380 -10.50 -20.66 -11.28
CA LEU A 380 -11.61 -20.65 -10.34
C LEU A 380 -12.98 -20.86 -11.02
N ILE A 381 -13.15 -20.33 -12.23
CA ILE A 381 -14.43 -20.35 -12.96
C ILE A 381 -14.51 -21.48 -14.01
N GLY A 382 -13.44 -22.30 -14.13
CA GLY A 382 -13.41 -23.45 -15.05
C GLY A 382 -13.23 -23.07 -16.51
N ASP A 383 -12.49 -22.01 -16.80
CA ASP A 383 -12.01 -21.64 -18.14
C ASP A 383 -10.55 -22.12 -18.27
N ASP A 384 -10.36 -23.30 -18.80
CA ASP A 384 -9.07 -23.81 -19.28
C ASP A 384 -8.88 -23.51 -20.77
#